data_d4c1b7d14f52b376e01b1455fbdf8346
#
_entry.id   d4c1b7d14f52b376e01b1455fbdf8346
#
_cell.length_a   1.000
_cell.length_b   1.000
_cell.length_c   1.000
_cell.angle_alpha   90.00
_cell.angle_beta   90.00
_cell.angle_gamma   90.00
#
_symmetry.space_group_name_H-M   'P 1'
#
loop_
_entity.id
_entity.type
_entity.pdbx_description
1 polymer ?
#
loop_
_entity_poly.entity_id
_entity_poly.type
_entity_poly.pdbx_seq_one_letter_code
_entity_poly.pdbx_strand_id
1 'polypeptide(L)'
;MSASREKKARQEQVSTGFVDARTQREREEKAKARRSNIMYTVIAIVFVVVAAVVIVANSKVIERSAKAVTIGSETYTAADVDYYFYTNYNNFVRQYSSNLSLLGLDTSKSLKEQDCQFTEDSTWYDYFTTQAINSLTSCSLLAQKAEEAGFDGSEAMDEALAQTYSDIDTYASASGYTRSQYIKAVCGPLVNKSVFERNVRLAALAEAYSASYADSLTYSDDEVQAAYDAAPKSYQSADIEYILFASGAESDASDEEKAELLAQAKQKAETALSRYAQGEAFDAIGEDMEGTYAHAANVTSSTSDMLTWAFDDARQAGDTTVAANGESGYYAVLFHSRSRNDYHAVSVRHILVDSEEKANEILQQYNDGEKTEDAFAALAVANSTDSNASSGGLYTDVYKGQMVAEFENWCFDPARQAGDVGIVQTDYGYHVMYFVSTNENPYWYEKAANSLKSSAYSEWYNGITDGVEAEQLDGMKYVG
;
A
#
# COMPACT_ATOMS: atom_id res chain seq x y z
N MET A 1 -5.08 -24.32 -19.12
CA MET A 1 -3.74 -24.44 -18.48
C MET A 1 -3.05 -23.06 -18.34
N SER A 2 -3.74 -22.00 -17.93
CA SER A 2 -3.09 -20.65 -17.96
C SER A 2 -3.12 -19.89 -16.64
N ALA A 3 -4.25 -19.76 -15.98
CA ALA A 3 -4.39 -18.89 -14.81
C ALA A 3 -3.45 -19.22 -13.64
N SER A 4 -3.12 -20.50 -13.42
CA SER A 4 -2.20 -20.90 -12.35
C SER A 4 -0.72 -20.56 -12.67
N ARG A 5 -0.35 -20.59 -13.95
CA ARG A 5 1.03 -20.25 -14.39
C ARG A 5 1.29 -18.74 -14.37
N GLU A 6 0.32 -17.93 -14.78
CA GLU A 6 0.43 -16.46 -14.70
C GLU A 6 0.44 -15.96 -13.26
N LYS A 7 -0.38 -16.56 -12.37
CA LYS A 7 -0.36 -16.25 -10.96
C LYS A 7 1.01 -16.58 -10.32
N LYS A 8 1.65 -17.66 -10.75
CA LYS A 8 2.97 -18.09 -10.28
C LYS A 8 4.08 -17.21 -10.86
N ALA A 9 4.04 -16.85 -12.14
CA ALA A 9 4.97 -15.91 -12.77
C ALA A 9 4.88 -14.51 -12.14
N ARG A 10 3.70 -14.08 -11.74
CA ARG A 10 3.50 -12.82 -11.04
C ARG A 10 4.01 -12.86 -9.59
N GLN A 11 3.89 -14.01 -8.90
CA GLN A 11 4.51 -14.22 -7.59
C GLN A 11 6.05 -14.25 -7.69
N GLU A 12 6.60 -14.81 -8.75
CA GLU A 12 8.03 -14.83 -9.02
C GLU A 12 8.58 -13.46 -9.43
N GLN A 13 7.84 -12.65 -10.17
CA GLN A 13 8.20 -11.24 -10.43
C GLN A 13 8.27 -10.40 -9.14
N VAL A 14 7.39 -10.65 -8.18
CA VAL A 14 7.42 -10.00 -6.85
C VAL A 14 8.62 -10.49 -6.04
N SER A 15 9.03 -11.76 -6.18
CA SER A 15 10.20 -12.33 -5.49
C SER A 15 11.56 -11.85 -6.05
N THR A 16 11.58 -11.27 -7.24
CA THR A 16 12.79 -10.74 -7.91
C THR A 16 13.07 -9.27 -7.63
N GLY A 17 12.42 -8.67 -6.63
CA GLY A 17 12.63 -7.25 -6.28
C GLY A 17 11.87 -6.27 -7.18
N PHE A 18 11.01 -6.77 -8.06
CA PHE A 18 10.08 -5.97 -8.82
C PHE A 18 9.00 -5.43 -7.87
N VAL A 19 9.30 -4.36 -7.15
CA VAL A 19 8.30 -3.64 -6.37
C VAL A 19 7.54 -2.75 -7.36
N ASP A 20 6.48 -3.33 -7.89
CA ASP A 20 5.50 -2.64 -8.71
C ASP A 20 4.95 -1.45 -7.92
N ALA A 21 5.02 -0.25 -8.51
CA ALA A 21 4.38 0.95 -7.94
C ALA A 21 2.86 0.76 -7.74
N ARG A 22 2.26 -0.24 -8.42
CA ARG A 22 0.92 -0.76 -8.13
C ARG A 22 0.84 -1.27 -6.70
N THR A 23 1.85 -1.99 -6.22
CA THR A 23 1.90 -2.51 -4.84
C THR A 23 1.95 -1.37 -3.81
N GLN A 24 2.59 -0.26 -4.12
CA GLN A 24 2.58 0.93 -3.25
C GLN A 24 1.22 1.65 -3.29
N ARG A 25 0.63 1.84 -4.46
CA ARG A 25 -0.71 2.45 -4.61
C ARG A 25 -1.83 1.53 -4.15
N GLU A 26 -1.75 0.22 -4.45
CA GLU A 26 -2.66 -0.78 -3.86
C GLU A 26 -2.56 -0.82 -2.33
N ARG A 27 -1.40 -0.47 -1.77
CA ARG A 27 -1.24 -0.30 -0.31
C ARG A 27 -1.89 1.00 0.19
N GLU A 28 -1.78 2.08 -0.56
CA GLU A 28 -2.42 3.37 -0.22
C GLU A 28 -3.94 3.34 -0.45
N GLU A 29 -4.40 2.75 -1.55
CA GLU A 29 -5.83 2.54 -1.83
C GLU A 29 -6.43 1.45 -0.94
N LYS A 30 -5.72 0.35 -0.68
CA LYS A 30 -6.09 -0.62 0.36
C LYS A 30 -6.08 0.00 1.74
N ALA A 31 -5.27 1.01 2.02
CA ALA A 31 -5.34 1.78 3.26
C ALA A 31 -6.62 2.63 3.33
N LYS A 32 -7.10 3.17 2.20
CA LYS A 32 -8.38 3.90 2.12
C LYS A 32 -9.59 2.95 2.13
N ALA A 33 -9.61 1.93 1.28
CA ALA A 33 -10.66 0.90 1.27
C ALA A 33 -10.66 0.06 2.56
N ARG A 34 -9.49 -0.18 3.14
CA ARG A 34 -9.34 -0.80 4.46
C ARG A 34 -9.95 0.05 5.58
N ARG A 35 -10.01 1.38 5.51
CA ARG A 35 -10.76 2.18 6.51
C ARG A 35 -12.23 1.76 6.60
N SER A 36 -12.85 1.41 5.52
CA SER A 36 -14.25 0.95 5.45
C SER A 36 -14.44 -0.51 5.92
N ASN A 37 -13.64 -1.47 5.41
CA ASN A 37 -13.69 -2.89 5.85
C ASN A 37 -13.14 -3.11 7.26
N ILE A 38 -12.33 -2.20 7.71
CA ILE A 38 -11.68 -2.15 9.02
C ILE A 38 -12.67 -2.34 10.15
N MET A 39 -13.81 -1.82 9.99
CA MET A 39 -14.78 -1.66 11.02
C MET A 39 -15.60 -2.92 11.31
N TYR A 40 -15.95 -3.73 10.30
CA TYR A 40 -16.73 -4.96 10.54
C TYR A 40 -15.97 -6.03 11.34
N THR A 41 -14.65 -6.08 11.20
CA THR A 41 -13.82 -7.05 11.95
C THR A 41 -13.60 -6.60 13.41
N VAL A 42 -13.50 -5.29 13.66
CA VAL A 42 -13.39 -4.74 15.04
C VAL A 42 -14.63 -5.06 15.87
N ILE A 43 -15.81 -5.05 15.26
CA ILE A 43 -17.07 -5.37 15.93
C ILE A 43 -17.05 -6.80 16.55
N ALA A 44 -16.58 -7.78 15.83
CA ALA A 44 -16.53 -9.17 16.32
C ALA A 44 -15.56 -9.35 17.50
N ILE A 45 -14.42 -8.68 17.48
CA ILE A 45 -13.41 -8.74 18.54
C ILE A 45 -13.86 -7.93 19.78
N VAL A 46 -14.46 -6.77 19.56
CA VAL A 46 -14.97 -5.88 20.63
C VAL A 46 -16.03 -6.56 21.48
N PHE A 47 -16.85 -7.45 20.89
CA PHE A 47 -17.88 -8.18 21.65
C PHE A 47 -17.30 -9.06 22.76
N VAL A 48 -16.14 -9.65 22.55
CA VAL A 48 -15.45 -10.52 23.53
C VAL A 48 -14.77 -9.70 24.64
N VAL A 49 -14.19 -8.54 24.27
CA VAL A 49 -13.45 -7.67 25.22
C VAL A 49 -14.40 -6.88 26.11
N VAL A 50 -15.53 -6.44 25.57
CA VAL A 50 -16.48 -5.54 26.28
C VAL A 50 -17.24 -6.25 27.40
N ALA A 51 -17.51 -7.56 27.28
CA ALA A 51 -18.11 -8.30 28.38
C ALA A 51 -17.26 -8.25 29.66
N ALA A 52 -15.96 -8.11 29.55
CA ALA A 52 -15.03 -7.98 30.68
C ALA A 52 -14.91 -6.54 31.22
N VAL A 53 -15.09 -5.52 30.36
CA VAL A 53 -14.84 -4.11 30.70
C VAL A 53 -16.04 -3.42 31.36
N VAL A 54 -17.27 -3.84 31.05
CA VAL A 54 -18.50 -3.24 31.62
C VAL A 54 -18.56 -3.36 33.15
N ILE A 55 -17.86 -4.34 33.74
CA ILE A 55 -17.88 -4.61 35.20
C ILE A 55 -16.95 -3.65 35.98
N VAL A 56 -15.97 -3.01 35.32
CA VAL A 56 -14.91 -2.22 36.01
C VAL A 56 -15.19 -0.71 35.97
N ALA A 57 -16.33 -0.27 35.43
CA ALA A 57 -16.59 1.14 35.04
C ALA A 57 -17.11 2.05 36.16
N ASN A 58 -16.57 2.03 37.35
CA ASN A 58 -16.88 3.08 38.34
C ASN A 58 -15.70 4.05 38.57
N SER A 59 -15.94 5.26 38.09
CA SER A 59 -15.17 6.51 38.33
C SER A 59 -13.64 6.43 38.36
N LYS A 60 -13.02 6.32 37.16
CA LYS A 60 -11.56 6.47 37.01
C LYS A 60 -11.12 7.92 36.73
N VAL A 61 -11.68 8.94 37.41
CA VAL A 61 -11.36 10.34 37.13
C VAL A 61 -9.90 10.66 37.44
N ILE A 62 -9.35 10.13 38.53
CA ILE A 62 -7.95 10.33 38.92
C ILE A 62 -7.02 9.70 37.90
N GLU A 63 -7.28 8.46 37.51
CA GLU A 63 -6.47 7.73 36.53
C GLU A 63 -6.50 8.45 35.17
N ARG A 64 -7.70 8.86 34.72
CA ARG A 64 -7.91 9.55 33.44
C ARG A 64 -7.14 10.86 33.33
N SER A 65 -7.09 11.66 34.42
CA SER A 65 -6.47 12.98 34.43
C SER A 65 -5.00 12.96 34.85
N ALA A 66 -4.45 11.78 35.17
CA ALA A 66 -3.04 11.67 35.54
C ALA A 66 -2.16 12.06 34.35
N LYS A 67 -1.17 12.93 34.58
CA LYS A 67 -0.21 13.34 33.57
C LYS A 67 0.67 12.14 33.20
N ALA A 68 0.71 11.79 31.91
CA ALA A 68 1.39 10.60 31.45
C ALA A 68 2.61 10.88 30.57
N VAL A 69 2.55 11.87 29.69
CA VAL A 69 3.69 12.26 28.85
C VAL A 69 3.72 13.77 28.65
N THR A 70 4.94 14.31 28.50
CA THR A 70 5.18 15.69 28.02
C THR A 70 5.88 15.61 26.66
N ILE A 71 5.38 16.34 25.68
CA ILE A 71 5.89 16.38 24.30
C ILE A 71 6.03 17.85 23.89
N GLY A 72 7.27 18.32 23.72
CA GLY A 72 7.51 19.73 23.48
C GLY A 72 6.97 20.58 24.63
N SER A 73 6.04 21.49 24.35
CA SER A 73 5.40 22.35 25.34
C SER A 73 4.16 21.76 26.01
N GLU A 74 3.63 20.66 25.48
CA GLU A 74 2.32 20.12 25.85
C GLU A 74 2.43 18.89 26.77
N THR A 75 1.49 18.78 27.72
CA THR A 75 1.39 17.61 28.61
C THR A 75 0.08 16.89 28.40
N TYR A 76 0.17 15.60 28.15
CA TYR A 76 -0.93 14.70 27.88
C TYR A 76 -1.23 13.79 29.07
N THR A 77 -2.50 13.41 29.21
CA THR A 77 -2.97 12.56 30.29
C THR A 77 -2.85 11.08 29.95
N ALA A 78 -2.97 10.20 30.95
CA ALA A 78 -3.04 8.77 30.72
C ALA A 78 -4.18 8.38 29.77
N ALA A 79 -5.30 9.10 29.78
CA ALA A 79 -6.40 8.85 28.87
C ALA A 79 -6.09 9.25 27.40
N ASP A 80 -5.21 10.22 27.18
CA ASP A 80 -4.74 10.56 25.84
C ASP A 80 -3.85 9.45 25.29
N VAL A 81 -2.91 8.97 26.10
CA VAL A 81 -2.03 7.86 25.71
C VAL A 81 -2.85 6.56 25.54
N ASP A 82 -3.84 6.31 26.40
CA ASP A 82 -4.75 5.17 26.33
C ASP A 82 -5.51 5.14 25.00
N TYR A 83 -5.96 6.32 24.51
CA TYR A 83 -6.59 6.45 23.18
C TYR A 83 -5.68 5.91 22.07
N TYR A 84 -4.42 6.33 22.01
CA TYR A 84 -3.49 5.85 20.97
C TYR A 84 -3.07 4.40 21.21
N PHE A 85 -2.92 3.96 22.46
CA PHE A 85 -2.60 2.58 22.79
C PHE A 85 -3.64 1.61 22.23
N TYR A 86 -4.91 1.81 22.57
CA TYR A 86 -5.98 0.92 22.12
C TYR A 86 -6.27 1.07 20.62
N THR A 87 -6.14 2.25 20.07
CA THR A 87 -6.28 2.45 18.62
C THR A 87 -5.21 1.69 17.86
N ASN A 88 -3.94 1.79 18.27
CA ASN A 88 -2.84 1.06 17.64
C ASN A 88 -2.98 -0.45 17.82
N TYR A 89 -3.32 -0.90 19.04
CA TYR A 89 -3.58 -2.32 19.31
C TYR A 89 -4.70 -2.87 18.42
N ASN A 90 -5.84 -2.21 18.37
CA ASN A 90 -6.97 -2.67 17.58
C ASN A 90 -6.69 -2.66 16.07
N ASN A 91 -5.95 -1.65 15.59
CA ASN A 91 -5.50 -1.58 14.21
C ASN A 91 -4.56 -2.75 13.87
N PHE A 92 -3.61 -3.06 14.75
CA PHE A 92 -2.69 -4.18 14.60
C PHE A 92 -3.43 -5.52 14.56
N VAL A 93 -4.26 -5.79 15.58
CA VAL A 93 -5.05 -7.03 15.66
C VAL A 93 -5.89 -7.25 14.41
N ARG A 94 -6.45 -6.20 13.87
CA ARG A 94 -7.23 -6.28 12.65
C ARG A 94 -6.37 -6.53 11.40
N GLN A 95 -5.26 -5.82 11.27
CA GLN A 95 -4.35 -5.94 10.12
C GLN A 95 -3.78 -7.36 10.02
N TYR A 96 -3.47 -7.96 11.16
CA TYR A 96 -2.83 -9.27 11.25
C TYR A 96 -3.77 -10.38 11.74
N SER A 97 -5.09 -10.20 11.65
CA SER A 97 -6.12 -11.08 12.22
C SER A 97 -5.94 -12.57 11.90
N SER A 98 -5.45 -12.91 10.70
CA SER A 98 -5.16 -14.30 10.28
C SER A 98 -3.81 -14.84 10.75
N ASN A 99 -2.90 -13.99 11.23
CA ASN A 99 -1.51 -14.32 11.52
C ASN A 99 -1.06 -14.02 12.95
N LEU A 100 -1.98 -13.62 13.85
CA LEU A 100 -1.65 -13.22 15.22
C LEU A 100 -0.88 -14.31 15.99
N SER A 101 -1.28 -15.57 15.81
CA SER A 101 -0.60 -16.70 16.47
C SER A 101 0.84 -16.92 15.96
N LEU A 102 1.10 -16.64 14.67
CA LEU A 102 2.45 -16.71 14.10
C LEU A 102 3.33 -15.56 14.62
N LEU A 103 2.71 -14.43 14.96
CA LEU A 103 3.38 -13.29 15.57
C LEU A 103 3.52 -13.42 17.10
N GLY A 104 3.04 -14.51 17.68
CA GLY A 104 3.11 -14.75 19.11
C GLY A 104 2.17 -13.89 19.96
N LEU A 105 1.14 -13.27 19.35
CA LEU A 105 0.14 -12.47 20.05
C LEU A 105 -1.15 -13.27 20.29
N ASP A 106 -1.46 -13.52 21.56
CA ASP A 106 -2.70 -14.13 22.02
C ASP A 106 -3.61 -13.05 22.65
N THR A 107 -4.68 -12.68 21.94
CA THR A 107 -5.59 -11.61 22.38
C THR A 107 -6.42 -11.97 23.61
N SER A 108 -6.38 -13.23 24.07
CA SER A 108 -7.06 -13.70 25.28
C SER A 108 -6.20 -13.54 26.55
N LYS A 109 -4.91 -13.25 26.40
CA LYS A 109 -3.95 -13.10 27.49
C LYS A 109 -3.55 -11.64 27.71
N SER A 110 -2.99 -11.34 28.89
CA SER A 110 -2.43 -10.04 29.17
C SER A 110 -1.25 -9.73 28.25
N LEU A 111 -1.22 -8.55 27.65
CA LEU A 111 -0.11 -8.07 26.82
C LEU A 111 1.21 -7.96 27.61
N LYS A 112 1.13 -7.79 28.93
CA LYS A 112 2.29 -7.69 29.85
C LYS A 112 2.96 -9.04 30.12
N GLU A 113 2.29 -10.15 29.76
CA GLU A 113 2.76 -11.52 30.01
C GLU A 113 3.21 -12.22 28.72
N GLN A 114 3.29 -11.48 27.61
CA GLN A 114 3.63 -12.03 26.31
C GLN A 114 4.82 -11.28 25.71
N ASP A 115 5.87 -12.02 25.35
CA ASP A 115 7.05 -11.45 24.68
C ASP A 115 6.68 -10.95 23.27
N CYS A 116 7.22 -9.81 22.90
CA CYS A 116 7.05 -9.24 21.58
C CYS A 116 8.16 -9.69 20.63
N GLN A 117 7.78 -10.25 19.47
CA GLN A 117 8.76 -10.73 18.49
C GLN A 117 9.44 -9.59 17.69
N PHE A 118 8.92 -8.37 17.77
CA PHE A 118 9.45 -7.22 17.01
C PHE A 118 10.51 -6.41 17.77
N THR A 119 10.63 -6.64 19.08
CA THR A 119 11.58 -5.93 19.95
C THR A 119 12.17 -6.90 20.96
N GLU A 120 13.49 -6.96 21.04
CA GLU A 120 14.19 -7.81 22.02
C GLU A 120 13.86 -7.37 23.45
N ASP A 121 13.76 -8.31 24.36
CA ASP A 121 13.54 -8.12 25.81
C ASP A 121 12.32 -7.24 26.17
N SER A 122 11.27 -7.23 25.33
CA SER A 122 10.07 -6.44 25.58
C SER A 122 8.79 -7.24 25.44
N THR A 123 7.71 -6.77 26.06
CA THR A 123 6.38 -7.35 25.98
C THR A 123 5.55 -6.67 24.86
N TRP A 124 4.44 -7.30 24.47
CA TRP A 124 3.48 -6.66 23.59
C TRP A 124 2.87 -5.38 24.19
N TYR A 125 2.81 -5.30 25.51
CA TYR A 125 2.42 -4.07 26.19
C TYR A 125 3.45 -2.94 25.95
N ASP A 126 4.73 -3.22 26.09
CA ASP A 126 5.80 -2.25 25.84
C ASP A 126 5.81 -1.78 24.39
N TYR A 127 5.61 -2.72 23.46
CA TYR A 127 5.49 -2.42 22.04
C TYR A 127 4.35 -1.43 21.76
N PHE A 128 3.11 -1.74 22.19
CA PHE A 128 1.96 -0.87 21.94
C PHE A 128 2.05 0.46 22.72
N THR A 129 2.70 0.47 23.89
CA THR A 129 2.97 1.69 24.63
C THR A 129 3.91 2.60 23.85
N THR A 130 4.99 2.05 23.29
CA THR A 130 5.93 2.80 22.43
C THR A 130 5.21 3.32 21.18
N GLN A 131 4.42 2.49 20.50
CA GLN A 131 3.65 2.94 19.35
C GLN A 131 2.65 4.06 19.69
N ALA A 132 1.99 3.97 20.84
CA ALA A 132 1.07 5.00 21.32
C ALA A 132 1.78 6.34 21.56
N ILE A 133 2.91 6.31 22.24
CA ILE A 133 3.73 7.51 22.49
C ILE A 133 4.23 8.12 21.18
N ASN A 134 4.74 7.31 20.24
CA ASN A 134 5.20 7.78 18.93
C ASN A 134 4.07 8.43 18.13
N SER A 135 2.89 7.79 18.07
CA SER A 135 1.73 8.34 17.36
C SER A 135 1.28 9.69 17.97
N LEU A 136 1.17 9.74 19.30
CA LEU A 136 0.81 10.97 20.00
C LEU A 136 1.89 12.07 19.81
N THR A 137 3.17 11.70 19.84
CA THR A 137 4.29 12.61 19.63
C THR A 137 4.22 13.26 18.26
N SER A 138 4.07 12.46 17.20
CA SER A 138 3.93 12.97 15.83
C SER A 138 2.72 13.91 15.69
N CYS A 139 1.54 13.50 16.16
CA CYS A 139 0.34 14.36 16.12
C CYS A 139 0.52 15.64 16.91
N SER A 140 1.12 15.55 18.11
CA SER A 140 1.35 16.70 18.98
C SER A 140 2.30 17.73 18.36
N LEU A 141 3.45 17.28 17.85
CA LEU A 141 4.44 18.16 17.26
C LEU A 141 3.95 18.85 15.99
N LEU A 142 3.24 18.11 15.13
CA LEU A 142 2.63 18.68 13.94
C LEU A 142 1.54 19.69 14.28
N ALA A 143 0.71 19.42 15.29
CA ALA A 143 -0.31 20.35 15.75
C ALA A 143 0.31 21.62 16.37
N GLN A 144 1.38 21.49 17.18
CA GLN A 144 2.13 22.64 17.70
C GLN A 144 2.71 23.48 16.56
N LYS A 145 3.24 22.84 15.51
CA LYS A 145 3.74 23.55 14.32
C LYS A 145 2.62 24.22 13.51
N ALA A 146 1.46 23.60 13.41
CA ALA A 146 0.27 24.21 12.79
C ALA A 146 -0.14 25.48 13.53
N GLU A 147 -0.17 25.44 14.86
CA GLU A 147 -0.48 26.61 15.70
C GLU A 147 0.59 27.71 15.57
N GLU A 148 1.89 27.36 15.62
CA GLU A 148 3.00 28.29 15.40
C GLU A 148 2.92 28.98 14.03
N ALA A 149 2.48 28.25 13.01
CA ALA A 149 2.29 28.75 11.65
C ALA A 149 0.99 29.58 11.47
N GLY A 150 0.10 29.57 12.46
CA GLY A 150 -1.23 30.20 12.36
C GLY A 150 -2.14 29.47 11.36
N PHE A 151 -1.96 28.16 11.18
CA PHE A 151 -2.76 27.34 10.27
C PHE A 151 -4.16 27.13 10.83
N ASP A 152 -5.19 27.47 10.04
CA ASP A 152 -6.59 27.23 10.41
C ASP A 152 -7.03 25.84 9.93
N GLY A 153 -6.99 24.85 10.82
CA GLY A 153 -7.50 23.50 10.57
C GLY A 153 -8.93 23.26 11.07
N SER A 154 -9.68 24.31 11.42
CA SER A 154 -10.99 24.17 12.09
C SER A 154 -12.01 23.36 11.29
N GLU A 155 -12.09 23.57 9.97
CA GLU A 155 -12.98 22.82 9.08
C GLU A 155 -12.61 21.32 9.04
N ALA A 156 -11.36 21.01 8.82
CA ALA A 156 -10.86 19.63 8.79
C ALA A 156 -11.10 18.89 10.13
N MET A 157 -10.90 19.59 11.26
CA MET A 157 -11.19 19.05 12.60
C MET A 157 -12.67 18.75 12.81
N ASP A 158 -13.55 19.62 12.32
CA ASP A 158 -15.01 19.44 12.45
C ASP A 158 -15.52 18.33 11.53
N GLU A 159 -15.05 18.27 10.29
CA GLU A 159 -15.38 17.21 9.35
C GLU A 159 -14.91 15.84 9.84
N ALA A 160 -13.64 15.73 10.27
CA ALA A 160 -13.09 14.50 10.80
C ALA A 160 -13.88 14.00 12.02
N LEU A 161 -14.26 14.92 12.91
CA LEU A 161 -15.05 14.56 14.08
C LEU A 161 -16.47 14.10 13.69
N ALA A 162 -17.12 14.79 12.75
CA ALA A 162 -18.44 14.44 12.26
C ALA A 162 -18.43 13.07 11.58
N GLN A 163 -17.47 12.83 10.69
CA GLN A 163 -17.30 11.54 10.02
C GLN A 163 -17.04 10.42 11.02
N THR A 164 -16.10 10.62 11.96
CA THR A 164 -15.78 9.61 12.98
C THR A 164 -16.99 9.27 13.85
N TYR A 165 -17.83 10.26 14.18
CA TYR A 165 -19.06 10.00 14.92
C TYR A 165 -20.11 9.25 14.09
N SER A 166 -20.26 9.56 12.81
CA SER A 166 -21.14 8.83 11.91
C SER A 166 -20.76 7.35 11.82
N ASP A 167 -19.48 7.12 11.71
CA ASP A 167 -18.91 5.79 11.68
C ASP A 167 -19.16 5.05 12.99
N ILE A 168 -18.85 5.66 14.11
CA ILE A 168 -19.07 5.07 15.45
C ILE A 168 -20.55 4.75 15.66
N ASP A 169 -21.48 5.62 15.28
CA ASP A 169 -22.90 5.38 15.46
C ASP A 169 -23.40 4.17 14.67
N THR A 170 -22.90 4.02 13.44
CA THR A 170 -23.19 2.88 12.58
C THR A 170 -22.80 1.57 13.27
N TYR A 171 -21.59 1.52 13.83
CA TYR A 171 -21.05 0.28 14.42
C TYR A 171 -21.52 0.02 15.84
N ALA A 172 -21.68 1.07 16.63
CA ALA A 172 -22.29 0.97 17.93
C ALA A 172 -23.71 0.39 17.82
N SER A 173 -24.49 0.91 16.86
CA SER A 173 -25.85 0.43 16.58
C SER A 173 -25.85 -1.05 16.16
N ALA A 174 -25.00 -1.43 15.22
CA ALA A 174 -24.87 -2.81 14.75
C ALA A 174 -24.47 -3.78 15.87
N SER A 175 -23.73 -3.28 16.89
CA SER A 175 -23.24 -4.08 18.01
C SER A 175 -24.12 -4.03 19.26
N GLY A 176 -25.23 -3.26 19.23
CA GLY A 176 -26.11 -3.06 20.38
C GLY A 176 -25.50 -2.19 21.49
N TYR A 177 -24.49 -1.36 21.16
CA TYR A 177 -23.85 -0.43 22.08
C TYR A 177 -24.38 0.99 21.95
N THR A 178 -24.29 1.75 23.04
CA THR A 178 -24.31 3.21 22.94
C THR A 178 -22.97 3.72 22.40
N ARG A 179 -22.97 4.89 21.75
CA ARG A 179 -21.73 5.55 21.29
C ARG A 179 -20.63 5.59 22.36
N SER A 180 -20.99 5.95 23.60
CA SER A 180 -20.03 6.03 24.70
C SER A 180 -19.44 4.68 25.11
N GLN A 181 -20.23 3.61 25.04
CA GLN A 181 -19.73 2.25 25.30
C GLN A 181 -18.78 1.81 24.20
N TYR A 182 -19.14 2.11 22.96
CA TYR A 182 -18.31 1.76 21.80
C TYR A 182 -16.98 2.51 21.82
N ILE A 183 -16.96 3.83 22.07
CA ILE A 183 -15.74 4.62 22.21
C ILE A 183 -14.81 4.00 23.27
N LYS A 184 -15.34 3.66 24.44
CA LYS A 184 -14.52 3.02 25.51
C LYS A 184 -13.97 1.66 25.09
N ALA A 185 -14.73 0.90 24.35
CA ALA A 185 -14.32 -0.43 23.90
C ALA A 185 -13.20 -0.37 22.85
N VAL A 186 -13.26 0.62 21.96
CA VAL A 186 -12.32 0.72 20.83
C VAL A 186 -11.11 1.60 21.15
N CYS A 187 -11.31 2.69 21.92
CA CYS A 187 -10.28 3.69 22.18
C CYS A 187 -9.69 3.60 23.60
N GLY A 188 -10.20 2.68 24.44
CA GLY A 188 -9.67 2.46 25.79
C GLY A 188 -10.59 2.86 26.94
N PRO A 189 -10.42 2.19 28.09
CA PRO A 189 -11.32 2.34 29.26
C PRO A 189 -11.22 3.71 29.92
N LEU A 190 -10.13 4.45 29.77
CA LEU A 190 -9.98 5.80 30.29
C LEU A 190 -10.58 6.86 29.38
N VAL A 191 -10.90 6.55 28.13
CA VAL A 191 -11.38 7.50 27.14
C VAL A 191 -12.85 7.83 27.37
N ASN A 192 -13.15 9.11 27.56
CA ASN A 192 -14.50 9.67 27.55
C ASN A 192 -14.69 10.55 26.31
N LYS A 193 -15.92 11.10 26.16
CA LYS A 193 -16.26 11.96 25.03
C LYS A 193 -15.25 13.09 24.81
N SER A 194 -14.87 13.81 25.87
CA SER A 194 -13.96 14.96 25.76
C SER A 194 -12.54 14.56 25.36
N VAL A 195 -12.00 13.45 25.90
CA VAL A 195 -10.70 12.90 25.50
C VAL A 195 -10.75 12.43 24.07
N PHE A 196 -11.81 11.72 23.68
CA PHE A 196 -12.01 11.24 22.32
C PHE A 196 -12.01 12.40 21.32
N GLU A 197 -12.88 13.39 21.51
CA GLU A 197 -12.97 14.55 20.62
C GLU A 197 -11.66 15.33 20.50
N ARG A 198 -10.95 15.51 21.62
CA ARG A 198 -9.65 16.18 21.62
C ARG A 198 -8.62 15.42 20.77
N ASN A 199 -8.50 14.12 20.92
CA ASN A 199 -7.52 13.34 20.17
C ASN A 199 -7.89 13.18 18.69
N VAL A 200 -9.18 13.08 18.34
CA VAL A 200 -9.63 13.12 16.94
C VAL A 200 -9.27 14.47 16.31
N ARG A 201 -9.54 15.57 17.00
CA ARG A 201 -9.19 16.92 16.50
C ARG A 201 -7.69 17.13 16.39
N LEU A 202 -6.91 16.64 17.37
CA LEU A 202 -5.45 16.71 17.33
C LEU A 202 -4.88 15.99 16.09
N ALA A 203 -5.35 14.77 15.85
CA ALA A 203 -4.92 13.99 14.68
C ALA A 203 -5.36 14.66 13.37
N ALA A 204 -6.59 15.19 13.31
CA ALA A 204 -7.11 15.88 12.13
C ALA A 204 -6.34 17.18 11.82
N LEU A 205 -5.99 17.96 12.85
CA LEU A 205 -5.17 19.17 12.68
C LEU A 205 -3.78 18.81 12.14
N ALA A 206 -3.14 17.79 12.71
CA ALA A 206 -1.84 17.30 12.27
C ALA A 206 -1.87 16.81 10.82
N GLU A 207 -2.89 16.05 10.46
CA GLU A 207 -3.10 15.55 9.09
C GLU A 207 -3.35 16.69 8.10
N ALA A 208 -4.24 17.62 8.43
CA ALA A 208 -4.57 18.77 7.58
C ALA A 208 -3.35 19.69 7.36
N TYR A 209 -2.57 19.93 8.39
CA TYR A 209 -1.33 20.71 8.27
C TYR A 209 -0.29 20.03 7.40
N SER A 210 -0.11 18.72 7.60
CA SER A 210 0.79 17.91 6.77
C SER A 210 0.35 17.89 5.29
N ALA A 211 -0.95 17.73 5.04
CA ALA A 211 -1.51 17.77 3.70
C ALA A 211 -1.31 19.15 3.05
N SER A 212 -1.59 20.24 3.79
CA SER A 212 -1.37 21.60 3.32
C SER A 212 0.09 21.88 2.96
N TYR A 213 1.05 21.36 3.74
CA TYR A 213 2.46 21.45 3.40
C TYR A 213 2.78 20.67 2.12
N ALA A 214 2.33 19.42 2.02
CA ALA A 214 2.54 18.59 0.84
C ALA A 214 1.96 19.23 -0.44
N ASP A 215 0.78 19.84 -0.34
CA ASP A 215 0.11 20.54 -1.45
C ASP A 215 0.83 21.85 -1.84
N SER A 216 1.52 22.48 -0.89
CA SER A 216 2.31 23.69 -1.17
C SER A 216 3.58 23.40 -1.97
N LEU A 217 4.03 22.15 -2.00
CA LEU A 217 5.27 21.77 -2.70
C LEU A 217 5.05 21.80 -4.22
N THR A 218 5.65 22.77 -4.86
CA THR A 218 5.67 22.91 -6.32
C THR A 218 7.10 23.03 -6.81
N TYR A 219 7.37 22.48 -7.98
CA TYR A 219 8.69 22.48 -8.58
C TYR A 219 8.63 23.02 -10.00
N SER A 220 9.66 23.75 -10.38
CA SER A 220 9.86 24.20 -11.77
C SER A 220 10.33 23.05 -12.65
N ASP A 221 10.14 23.20 -13.96
CA ASP A 221 10.63 22.23 -14.95
C ASP A 221 12.14 21.99 -14.83
N ASP A 222 12.92 23.04 -14.50
CA ASP A 222 14.37 22.92 -14.29
C ASP A 222 14.72 22.06 -13.07
N GLU A 223 13.96 22.17 -11.99
CA GLU A 223 14.17 21.33 -10.78
C GLU A 223 13.79 19.87 -11.05
N VAL A 224 12.69 19.64 -11.76
CA VAL A 224 12.26 18.29 -12.16
C VAL A 224 13.28 17.67 -13.12
N GLN A 225 13.79 18.45 -14.09
CA GLN A 225 14.84 17.99 -14.99
C GLN A 225 16.14 17.67 -14.24
N ALA A 226 16.52 18.50 -13.27
CA ALA A 226 17.71 18.23 -12.45
C ALA A 226 17.56 16.95 -11.60
N ALA A 227 16.36 16.64 -11.09
CA ALA A 227 16.08 15.39 -10.40
C ALA A 227 16.21 14.19 -11.34
N TYR A 228 15.74 14.31 -12.57
CA TYR A 228 15.96 13.31 -13.61
C TYR A 228 17.45 13.11 -13.88
N ASP A 229 18.20 14.18 -14.10
CA ASP A 229 19.63 14.14 -14.45
C ASP A 229 20.48 13.53 -13.32
N ALA A 230 20.06 13.70 -12.06
CA ALA A 230 20.72 13.10 -10.90
C ALA A 230 20.55 11.57 -10.81
N ALA A 231 19.43 11.03 -11.31
CA ALA A 231 19.11 9.60 -11.21
C ALA A 231 18.32 9.09 -12.43
N PRO A 232 18.83 9.21 -13.67
CA PRO A 232 18.05 8.96 -14.88
C PRO A 232 17.48 7.54 -14.95
N LYS A 233 18.18 6.54 -14.43
CA LYS A 233 17.74 5.14 -14.42
C LYS A 233 16.44 4.92 -13.62
N SER A 234 16.18 5.76 -12.64
CA SER A 234 14.95 5.71 -11.83
C SER A 234 13.68 6.08 -12.62
N TYR A 235 13.84 6.75 -13.75
CA TYR A 235 12.77 7.27 -14.59
C TYR A 235 12.72 6.63 -15.98
N GLN A 236 13.45 5.53 -16.14
CA GLN A 236 13.52 4.75 -17.36
C GLN A 236 12.86 3.39 -17.15
N SER A 237 12.46 2.78 -18.24
CA SER A 237 12.07 1.37 -18.29
C SER A 237 12.90 0.64 -19.33
N ALA A 238 13.20 -0.63 -19.07
CA ALA A 238 13.83 -1.51 -20.01
C ALA A 238 12.80 -2.48 -20.60
N ASP A 239 13.07 -2.87 -21.85
CA ASP A 239 12.38 -3.91 -22.57
C ASP A 239 13.32 -5.12 -22.65
N ILE A 240 12.91 -6.21 -22.02
CA ILE A 240 13.69 -7.45 -21.93
C ILE A 240 12.81 -8.68 -22.15
N GLU A 241 13.40 -9.71 -22.69
CA GLU A 241 12.85 -11.07 -22.59
C GLU A 241 13.68 -11.88 -21.62
N TYR A 242 13.06 -12.81 -20.93
CA TYR A 242 13.78 -13.75 -20.09
C TYR A 242 13.14 -15.13 -20.06
N ILE A 243 13.99 -16.14 -19.81
CA ILE A 243 13.56 -17.50 -19.52
C ILE A 243 14.07 -17.84 -18.14
N LEU A 244 13.17 -18.09 -17.20
CA LEU A 244 13.55 -18.55 -15.85
C LEU A 244 13.61 -20.06 -15.83
N PHE A 245 14.77 -20.59 -15.42
CA PHE A 245 14.97 -21.98 -15.05
C PHE A 245 15.03 -22.09 -13.54
N ALA A 246 13.93 -22.58 -12.94
CA ALA A 246 13.86 -22.78 -11.51
C ALA A 246 14.82 -23.90 -11.06
N SER A 247 15.44 -23.77 -9.88
CA SER A 247 16.25 -24.83 -9.28
C SER A 247 15.43 -26.06 -8.90
N GLY A 248 14.15 -25.85 -8.52
CA GLY A 248 13.24 -26.92 -8.07
C GLY A 248 13.63 -27.54 -6.72
N ALA A 249 14.55 -26.92 -5.98
CA ALA A 249 14.96 -27.40 -4.67
C ALA A 249 13.83 -27.32 -3.64
N GLU A 250 13.60 -28.40 -2.93
CA GLU A 250 12.67 -28.43 -1.81
C GLU A 250 13.23 -27.63 -0.63
N SER A 251 12.37 -27.12 0.23
CA SER A 251 12.78 -26.27 1.38
C SER A 251 13.70 -26.99 2.36
N ASP A 252 13.54 -28.31 2.51
CA ASP A 252 14.26 -29.21 3.40
C ASP A 252 15.45 -29.93 2.73
N ALA A 253 15.72 -29.66 1.46
CA ALA A 253 16.87 -30.22 0.75
C ALA A 253 18.20 -29.78 1.40
N SER A 254 19.20 -30.62 1.34
CA SER A 254 20.56 -30.30 1.82
C SER A 254 21.19 -29.16 1.00
N ASP A 255 22.14 -28.44 1.61
CA ASP A 255 22.88 -27.37 0.91
C ASP A 255 23.62 -27.86 -0.32
N GLU A 256 24.14 -29.12 -0.29
CA GLU A 256 24.81 -29.75 -1.44
C GLU A 256 23.80 -30.00 -2.58
N GLU A 257 22.64 -30.52 -2.29
CA GLU A 257 21.55 -30.77 -3.25
C GLU A 257 21.03 -29.47 -3.86
N LYS A 258 20.79 -28.45 -3.02
CA LYS A 258 20.41 -27.09 -3.48
C LYS A 258 21.43 -26.51 -4.42
N ALA A 259 22.73 -26.63 -4.10
CA ALA A 259 23.81 -26.13 -4.94
C ALA A 259 23.89 -26.87 -6.29
N GLU A 260 23.68 -28.20 -6.31
CA GLU A 260 23.67 -29.00 -7.54
C GLU A 260 22.50 -28.62 -8.44
N LEU A 261 21.28 -28.51 -7.88
CA LEU A 261 20.08 -28.10 -8.62
C LEU A 261 20.20 -26.68 -9.18
N LEU A 262 20.79 -25.78 -8.41
CA LEU A 262 21.06 -24.41 -8.85
C LEU A 262 22.09 -24.38 -10.00
N ALA A 263 23.14 -25.22 -9.94
CA ALA A 263 24.09 -25.34 -11.02
C ALA A 263 23.46 -25.90 -12.30
N GLN A 264 22.53 -26.85 -12.19
CA GLN A 264 21.76 -27.36 -13.33
C GLN A 264 20.89 -26.28 -13.96
N ALA A 265 20.20 -25.46 -13.15
CA ALA A 265 19.41 -24.33 -13.63
C ALA A 265 20.28 -23.31 -14.39
N LYS A 266 21.49 -23.02 -13.87
CA LYS A 266 22.47 -22.17 -14.55
C LYS A 266 22.88 -22.72 -15.91
N GLN A 267 23.22 -24.02 -15.97
CA GLN A 267 23.58 -24.67 -17.21
C GLN A 267 22.43 -24.65 -18.24
N LYS A 268 21.20 -24.80 -17.82
CA LYS A 268 20.04 -24.64 -18.70
C LYS A 268 19.98 -23.22 -19.27
N ALA A 269 20.14 -22.18 -18.44
CA ALA A 269 20.14 -20.80 -18.90
C ALA A 269 21.28 -20.52 -19.89
N GLU A 270 22.50 -21.03 -19.67
CA GLU A 270 23.61 -20.93 -20.58
C GLU A 270 23.35 -21.67 -21.93
N THR A 271 22.67 -22.82 -21.86
CA THR A 271 22.27 -23.58 -23.06
C THR A 271 21.22 -22.82 -23.86
N ALA A 272 20.23 -22.20 -23.19
CA ALA A 272 19.22 -21.38 -23.84
C ALA A 272 19.84 -20.22 -24.62
N LEU A 273 20.79 -19.49 -24.03
CA LEU A 273 21.51 -18.42 -24.73
C LEU A 273 22.36 -18.94 -25.91
N SER A 274 22.94 -20.14 -25.79
CA SER A 274 23.67 -20.75 -26.88
C SER A 274 22.78 -21.12 -28.08
N ARG A 275 21.53 -21.58 -27.82
CA ARG A 275 20.53 -21.87 -28.85
C ARG A 275 20.06 -20.59 -29.51
N TYR A 276 19.76 -19.54 -28.71
CA TYR A 276 19.41 -18.23 -29.24
C TYR A 276 20.48 -17.67 -30.18
N ALA A 277 21.76 -17.78 -29.80
CA ALA A 277 22.89 -17.36 -30.65
C ALA A 277 22.99 -18.16 -31.98
N GLN A 278 22.33 -19.32 -32.06
CA GLN A 278 22.25 -20.14 -33.31
C GLN A 278 20.99 -19.76 -34.11
N GLY A 279 20.19 -18.80 -33.68
CA GLY A 279 19.08 -18.25 -34.40
C GLY A 279 17.71 -18.85 -34.06
N GLU A 280 17.60 -19.63 -32.97
CA GLU A 280 16.32 -20.09 -32.48
C GLU A 280 15.56 -18.94 -31.80
N ALA A 281 14.23 -18.94 -31.86
CA ALA A 281 13.40 -17.95 -31.21
C ALA A 281 13.40 -18.13 -29.69
N PHE A 282 13.49 -17.02 -28.94
CA PHE A 282 13.73 -17.07 -27.50
C PHE A 282 12.56 -17.69 -26.72
N ASP A 283 11.33 -17.40 -27.12
CA ASP A 283 10.09 -17.98 -26.60
C ASP A 283 10.01 -19.50 -26.86
N ALA A 284 10.36 -19.94 -28.09
CA ALA A 284 10.38 -21.36 -28.45
C ALA A 284 11.44 -22.16 -27.65
N ILE A 285 12.59 -21.54 -27.35
CA ILE A 285 13.61 -22.14 -26.49
C ILE A 285 13.05 -22.33 -25.07
N GLY A 286 12.32 -21.32 -24.54
CA GLY A 286 11.70 -21.40 -23.24
C GLY A 286 10.70 -22.55 -23.14
N GLU A 287 9.87 -22.72 -24.16
CA GLU A 287 8.88 -23.80 -24.25
C GLU A 287 9.55 -25.19 -24.32
N ASP A 288 10.53 -25.36 -25.23
CA ASP A 288 11.19 -26.64 -25.44
C ASP A 288 12.04 -27.10 -24.25
N MET A 289 12.66 -26.14 -23.53
CA MET A 289 13.51 -26.42 -22.37
C MET A 289 12.74 -26.41 -21.04
N GLU A 290 11.41 -26.31 -21.06
CA GLU A 290 10.55 -26.25 -19.87
C GLU A 290 10.91 -25.09 -18.93
N GLY A 291 11.39 -23.98 -19.49
CA GLY A 291 11.64 -22.73 -18.79
C GLY A 291 10.42 -21.82 -18.77
N THR A 292 10.31 -20.94 -17.79
CA THR A 292 9.24 -19.94 -17.75
C THR A 292 9.67 -18.71 -18.56
N TYR A 293 9.18 -18.62 -19.79
CA TYR A 293 9.41 -17.46 -20.66
C TYR A 293 8.52 -16.27 -20.28
N ALA A 294 9.06 -15.05 -20.38
CA ALA A 294 8.29 -13.82 -20.37
C ALA A 294 8.96 -12.72 -21.19
N HIS A 295 8.15 -11.91 -21.84
CA HIS A 295 8.52 -10.63 -22.41
C HIS A 295 8.04 -9.52 -21.46
N ALA A 296 8.95 -8.70 -20.99
CA ALA A 296 8.71 -7.67 -19.99
C ALA A 296 9.12 -6.29 -20.55
N ALA A 297 8.19 -5.63 -21.20
CA ALA A 297 8.43 -4.42 -21.99
C ALA A 297 8.61 -3.13 -21.17
N ASN A 298 8.23 -3.11 -19.89
CA ASN A 298 8.25 -1.89 -19.07
C ASN A 298 8.83 -2.14 -17.67
N VAL A 299 9.97 -2.87 -17.59
CA VAL A 299 10.59 -3.15 -16.31
C VAL A 299 11.38 -1.95 -15.80
N THR A 300 11.22 -1.64 -14.51
CA THR A 300 11.97 -0.57 -13.85
C THR A 300 13.23 -1.10 -13.18
N SER A 301 14.20 -0.22 -12.92
CA SER A 301 15.46 -0.58 -12.25
C SER A 301 15.20 -1.14 -10.84
N SER A 302 15.99 -2.14 -10.47
CA SER A 302 16.03 -2.71 -9.12
C SER A 302 17.42 -3.26 -8.81
N THR A 303 17.60 -3.82 -7.61
CA THR A 303 18.86 -4.42 -7.15
C THR A 303 19.01 -5.89 -7.56
N SER A 304 18.07 -6.49 -8.30
CA SER A 304 18.22 -7.85 -8.84
C SER A 304 19.35 -7.90 -9.88
N ASP A 305 20.04 -9.02 -9.96
CA ASP A 305 21.16 -9.20 -10.91
C ASP A 305 20.73 -8.94 -12.35
N MET A 306 19.56 -9.46 -12.73
CA MET A 306 18.97 -9.27 -14.06
C MET A 306 18.77 -7.80 -14.39
N LEU A 307 18.13 -7.04 -13.49
CA LEU A 307 17.82 -5.63 -13.75
C LEU A 307 19.04 -4.72 -13.54
N THR A 308 19.91 -5.04 -12.60
CA THR A 308 21.22 -4.36 -12.51
C THR A 308 21.98 -4.45 -13.82
N TRP A 309 22.01 -5.64 -14.44
CA TRP A 309 22.63 -5.82 -15.75
C TRP A 309 21.87 -5.08 -16.87
N ALA A 310 20.53 -5.17 -16.92
CA ALA A 310 19.74 -4.51 -17.97
C ALA A 310 19.85 -2.98 -17.92
N PHE A 311 20.08 -2.41 -16.73
CA PHE A 311 20.26 -0.98 -16.54
C PHE A 311 21.70 -0.49 -16.59
N ASP A 312 22.66 -1.36 -16.94
CA ASP A 312 24.04 -0.94 -17.24
C ASP A 312 24.08 -0.12 -18.52
N ASP A 313 24.84 1.00 -18.53
CA ASP A 313 24.88 1.94 -19.64
C ASP A 313 25.60 1.37 -20.88
N ALA A 314 26.33 0.27 -20.72
CA ALA A 314 26.98 -0.43 -21.83
C ALA A 314 26.01 -1.32 -22.64
N ARG A 315 24.77 -1.53 -22.19
CA ARG A 315 23.83 -2.46 -22.85
C ARG A 315 23.41 -1.97 -24.24
N GLN A 316 23.38 -2.94 -25.17
CA GLN A 316 22.91 -2.73 -26.54
C GLN A 316 21.84 -3.78 -26.88
N ALA A 317 20.95 -3.41 -27.81
CA ALA A 317 19.92 -4.34 -28.29
C ALA A 317 20.54 -5.65 -28.78
N GLY A 318 19.99 -6.77 -28.32
CA GLY A 318 20.51 -8.10 -28.61
C GLY A 318 21.54 -8.61 -27.60
N ASP A 319 21.97 -7.81 -26.63
CA ASP A 319 22.83 -8.30 -25.55
C ASP A 319 22.10 -9.36 -24.71
N THR A 320 22.84 -10.37 -24.29
CA THR A 320 22.32 -11.47 -23.48
C THR A 320 23.17 -11.71 -22.24
N THR A 321 22.55 -12.24 -21.18
CA THR A 321 23.27 -12.68 -19.98
C THR A 321 22.56 -13.82 -19.28
N VAL A 322 23.30 -14.52 -18.40
CA VAL A 322 22.74 -15.40 -17.38
C VAL A 322 22.77 -14.64 -16.05
N ALA A 323 21.60 -14.44 -15.44
CA ALA A 323 21.47 -13.73 -14.17
C ALA A 323 20.90 -14.65 -13.09
N ALA A 324 21.39 -14.54 -11.85
CA ALA A 324 20.87 -15.32 -10.74
C ALA A 324 19.50 -14.81 -10.28
N ASN A 325 18.65 -15.75 -9.85
CA ASN A 325 17.41 -15.47 -9.12
C ASN A 325 17.54 -15.98 -7.67
N GLY A 326 18.55 -15.51 -6.97
CA GLY A 326 18.93 -16.02 -5.66
C GLY A 326 19.10 -17.54 -5.67
N GLU A 327 18.52 -18.23 -4.69
CA GLU A 327 18.50 -19.70 -4.61
C GLU A 327 17.40 -20.34 -5.46
N SER A 328 16.50 -19.53 -6.03
CA SER A 328 15.35 -20.04 -6.78
C SER A 328 15.67 -20.49 -8.21
N GLY A 329 16.82 -20.10 -8.79
CA GLY A 329 17.20 -20.48 -10.13
C GLY A 329 18.03 -19.44 -10.89
N TYR A 330 17.99 -19.54 -12.22
CA TYR A 330 18.70 -18.63 -13.12
C TYR A 330 17.83 -18.17 -14.28
N TYR A 331 18.04 -16.94 -14.69
CA TYR A 331 17.47 -16.35 -15.89
C TYR A 331 18.47 -16.43 -17.06
N ALA A 332 18.01 -16.85 -18.23
CA ALA A 332 18.57 -16.42 -19.50
C ALA A 332 17.87 -15.10 -19.87
N VAL A 333 18.60 -14.04 -20.17
CA VAL A 333 18.06 -12.70 -20.40
C VAL A 333 18.49 -12.19 -21.76
N LEU A 334 17.55 -11.58 -22.50
CA LEU A 334 17.76 -10.86 -23.74
C LEU A 334 17.33 -9.41 -23.56
N PHE A 335 18.20 -8.47 -23.87
CA PHE A 335 17.93 -7.04 -23.79
C PHE A 335 17.52 -6.47 -25.16
N HIS A 336 16.41 -5.75 -25.20
CA HIS A 336 15.91 -5.06 -26.39
C HIS A 336 16.23 -3.57 -26.39
N SER A 337 15.80 -2.87 -25.34
CA SER A 337 15.98 -1.45 -25.24
C SER A 337 15.84 -0.93 -23.80
N ARG A 338 16.26 0.31 -23.61
CA ARG A 338 15.99 1.09 -22.41
C ARG A 338 15.71 2.53 -22.82
N SER A 339 14.66 3.11 -22.31
CA SER A 339 14.28 4.48 -22.62
C SER A 339 13.65 5.18 -21.44
N ARG A 340 13.69 6.52 -21.46
CA ARG A 340 12.93 7.33 -20.53
C ARG A 340 11.42 7.12 -20.77
N ASN A 341 10.65 7.19 -19.70
CA ASN A 341 9.21 6.98 -19.70
C ASN A 341 8.46 8.24 -20.17
N ASP A 342 8.59 8.56 -21.47
CA ASP A 342 8.01 9.76 -22.08
C ASP A 342 6.50 9.64 -22.38
N TYR A 343 5.88 8.49 -22.13
CA TYR A 343 4.43 8.34 -22.24
C TYR A 343 3.72 9.03 -21.08
N HIS A 344 2.45 9.37 -21.28
CA HIS A 344 1.62 10.00 -20.25
C HIS A 344 0.83 8.90 -19.51
N ALA A 345 0.76 9.00 -18.18
CA ALA A 345 -0.14 8.18 -17.40
C ALA A 345 -1.60 8.55 -17.68
N VAL A 346 -2.51 7.65 -17.37
CA VAL A 346 -3.94 7.84 -17.63
C VAL A 346 -4.78 7.54 -16.38
N SER A 347 -5.96 8.15 -16.31
CA SER A 347 -6.96 7.82 -15.30
C SER A 347 -8.13 7.10 -15.95
N VAL A 348 -8.59 6.03 -15.33
CA VAL A 348 -9.69 5.22 -15.81
C VAL A 348 -10.60 4.81 -14.66
N ARG A 349 -11.88 4.54 -14.96
CA ARG A 349 -12.76 3.78 -14.07
C ARG A 349 -12.99 2.40 -14.65
N HIS A 350 -13.18 1.40 -13.81
CA HIS A 350 -13.56 0.09 -14.27
C HIS A 350 -14.55 -0.61 -13.33
N ILE A 351 -15.28 -1.55 -13.90
CA ILE A 351 -16.22 -2.43 -13.19
C ILE A 351 -15.82 -3.86 -13.53
N LEU A 352 -15.34 -4.61 -12.52
CA LEU A 352 -14.97 -6.01 -12.69
C LEU A 352 -16.18 -6.91 -12.40
N VAL A 353 -16.48 -7.79 -13.33
CA VAL A 353 -17.52 -8.82 -13.19
C VAL A 353 -17.02 -10.17 -13.73
N ASP A 354 -17.73 -11.24 -13.38
CA ASP A 354 -17.35 -12.63 -13.67
C ASP A 354 -17.78 -13.13 -15.07
N SER A 355 -18.67 -12.39 -15.76
CA SER A 355 -19.21 -12.83 -17.05
C SER A 355 -19.34 -11.70 -18.07
N GLU A 356 -19.17 -12.06 -19.35
CA GLU A 356 -19.38 -11.16 -20.48
C GLU A 356 -20.82 -10.64 -20.56
N GLU A 357 -21.78 -11.50 -20.24
CA GLU A 357 -23.20 -11.14 -20.22
C GLU A 357 -23.47 -9.99 -19.24
N LYS A 358 -22.91 -10.11 -18.02
CA LYS A 358 -23.05 -9.08 -16.99
C LYS A 358 -22.35 -7.79 -17.38
N ALA A 359 -21.14 -7.87 -17.98
CA ALA A 359 -20.44 -6.71 -18.49
C ALA A 359 -21.22 -5.96 -19.56
N ASN A 360 -21.83 -6.71 -20.50
CA ASN A 360 -22.69 -6.12 -21.53
C ASN A 360 -23.95 -5.47 -20.97
N GLU A 361 -24.61 -6.09 -19.96
CA GLU A 361 -25.74 -5.49 -19.27
C GLU A 361 -25.39 -4.13 -18.63
N ILE A 362 -24.24 -4.06 -17.94
CA ILE A 362 -23.77 -2.83 -17.28
C ILE A 362 -23.42 -1.77 -18.32
N LEU A 363 -22.71 -2.13 -19.39
CA LEU A 363 -22.40 -1.22 -20.47
C LEU A 363 -23.67 -0.68 -21.16
N GLN A 364 -24.70 -1.54 -21.33
CA GLN A 364 -25.98 -1.10 -21.85
C GLN A 364 -26.68 -0.16 -20.89
N GLN A 365 -26.73 -0.43 -19.57
CA GLN A 365 -27.30 0.45 -18.56
C GLN A 365 -26.63 1.83 -18.60
N TYR A 366 -25.30 1.89 -18.73
CA TYR A 366 -24.57 3.13 -18.89
C TYR A 366 -24.98 3.87 -20.17
N ASN A 367 -25.04 3.15 -21.31
CA ASN A 367 -25.37 3.72 -22.60
C ASN A 367 -26.85 4.20 -22.70
N ASP A 368 -27.73 3.63 -21.93
CA ASP A 368 -29.15 4.04 -21.87
C ASP A 368 -29.37 5.16 -20.81
N GLY A 369 -28.37 5.43 -19.95
CA GLY A 369 -28.41 6.43 -18.89
C GLY A 369 -27.80 7.80 -19.28
N GLU A 370 -27.32 8.53 -18.27
CA GLU A 370 -26.79 9.90 -18.42
C GLU A 370 -25.44 10.00 -19.13
N LYS A 371 -24.72 8.91 -19.26
CA LYS A 371 -23.38 8.82 -19.89
C LYS A 371 -22.35 9.76 -19.32
N THR A 372 -22.43 9.98 -18.00
CA THR A 372 -21.46 10.80 -17.26
C THR A 372 -20.50 9.91 -16.48
N GLU A 373 -19.36 10.47 -16.08
CA GLU A 373 -18.41 9.78 -15.20
C GLU A 373 -19.04 9.38 -13.88
N ASP A 374 -19.88 10.26 -13.30
CA ASP A 374 -20.58 9.99 -12.03
C ASP A 374 -21.58 8.82 -12.16
N ALA A 375 -22.29 8.75 -13.30
CA ALA A 375 -23.19 7.63 -13.57
C ALA A 375 -22.42 6.31 -13.69
N PHE A 376 -21.23 6.33 -14.32
CA PHE A 376 -20.36 5.17 -14.38
C PHE A 376 -19.83 4.78 -12.99
N ALA A 377 -19.40 5.75 -12.18
CA ALA A 377 -18.96 5.54 -10.81
C ALA A 377 -20.05 4.89 -9.94
N ALA A 378 -21.30 5.33 -10.07
CA ALA A 378 -22.44 4.74 -9.36
C ALA A 378 -22.66 3.28 -9.77
N LEU A 379 -22.52 2.94 -11.06
CA LEU A 379 -22.59 1.57 -11.54
C LEU A 379 -21.44 0.71 -10.99
N ALA A 380 -20.23 1.28 -10.86
CA ALA A 380 -19.10 0.59 -10.27
C ALA A 380 -19.32 0.24 -8.79
N VAL A 381 -19.83 1.20 -8.01
CA VAL A 381 -20.20 0.95 -6.59
C VAL A 381 -21.23 -0.16 -6.46
N ALA A 382 -22.20 -0.23 -7.39
CA ALA A 382 -23.31 -1.17 -7.31
C ALA A 382 -22.96 -2.59 -7.83
N ASN A 383 -22.01 -2.74 -8.74
CA ASN A 383 -21.81 -3.98 -9.49
C ASN A 383 -20.40 -4.54 -9.45
N SER A 384 -19.37 -3.73 -9.18
CA SER A 384 -17.98 -4.19 -9.28
C SER A 384 -17.61 -5.11 -8.14
N THR A 385 -16.90 -6.20 -8.47
CA THR A 385 -16.28 -7.11 -7.50
C THR A 385 -14.83 -6.72 -7.16
N ASP A 386 -14.30 -5.65 -7.79
CA ASP A 386 -12.96 -5.14 -7.48
C ASP A 386 -12.94 -4.41 -6.13
N SER A 387 -11.77 -4.40 -5.49
CA SER A 387 -11.56 -3.75 -4.19
C SER A 387 -11.77 -2.24 -4.21
N ASN A 388 -11.66 -1.59 -5.39
CA ASN A 388 -11.90 -0.16 -5.57
C ASN A 388 -13.36 0.21 -5.92
N ALA A 389 -14.27 -0.75 -5.88
CA ALA A 389 -15.70 -0.54 -6.16
C ALA A 389 -16.29 0.64 -5.35
N SER A 390 -15.96 0.72 -4.05
CA SER A 390 -16.44 1.78 -3.15
C SER A 390 -15.98 3.19 -3.55
N SER A 391 -14.90 3.29 -4.33
CA SER A 391 -14.36 4.54 -4.89
C SER A 391 -14.88 4.80 -6.32
N GLY A 392 -15.94 4.10 -6.74
CA GLY A 392 -16.50 4.20 -8.09
C GLY A 392 -15.59 3.62 -9.16
N GLY A 393 -14.76 2.63 -8.82
CA GLY A 393 -13.86 1.93 -9.71
C GLY A 393 -12.70 2.78 -10.27
N LEU A 394 -12.33 3.90 -9.64
CA LEU A 394 -11.31 4.83 -10.13
C LEU A 394 -9.90 4.32 -9.91
N TYR A 395 -9.11 4.32 -10.97
CA TYR A 395 -7.65 4.26 -10.96
C TYR A 395 -7.08 5.54 -11.55
N THR A 396 -6.31 6.27 -10.76
CA THR A 396 -5.56 7.44 -11.22
C THR A 396 -4.12 7.06 -11.56
N ASP A 397 -3.50 7.81 -12.47
CA ASP A 397 -2.09 7.69 -12.84
C ASP A 397 -1.68 6.26 -13.20
N VAL A 398 -2.53 5.54 -13.93
CA VAL A 398 -2.18 4.24 -14.49
C VAL A 398 -0.99 4.42 -15.44
N TYR A 399 0.06 3.62 -15.22
CA TYR A 399 1.28 3.66 -16.02
C TYR A 399 1.57 2.29 -16.66
N LYS A 400 2.40 2.29 -17.70
CA LYS A 400 2.75 1.07 -18.44
C LYS A 400 3.51 0.08 -17.55
N GLY A 401 3.15 -1.19 -17.62
CA GLY A 401 3.66 -2.27 -16.78
C GLY A 401 2.93 -2.43 -15.45
N GLN A 402 1.89 -1.63 -15.17
CA GLN A 402 1.12 -1.68 -13.93
C GLN A 402 -0.02 -2.70 -13.99
N MET A 403 -0.71 -2.74 -15.12
CA MET A 403 -1.89 -3.58 -15.32
C MET A 403 -1.57 -4.80 -16.18
N VAL A 404 -2.48 -5.78 -16.22
CA VAL A 404 -2.39 -6.88 -17.19
C VAL A 404 -2.51 -6.35 -18.61
N ALA A 405 -1.90 -7.06 -19.56
CA ALA A 405 -1.68 -6.57 -20.92
C ALA A 405 -2.96 -6.10 -21.61
N GLU A 406 -4.05 -6.83 -21.51
CA GLU A 406 -5.32 -6.51 -22.15
C GLU A 406 -5.92 -5.20 -21.60
N PHE A 407 -5.86 -5.03 -20.27
CA PHE A 407 -6.31 -3.79 -19.60
C PHE A 407 -5.40 -2.62 -19.97
N GLU A 408 -4.07 -2.80 -19.94
CA GLU A 408 -3.10 -1.80 -20.31
C GLU A 408 -3.24 -1.36 -21.76
N ASN A 409 -3.38 -2.31 -22.69
CA ASN A 409 -3.56 -2.02 -24.12
C ASN A 409 -4.81 -1.17 -24.38
N TRP A 410 -5.89 -1.43 -23.64
CA TRP A 410 -7.08 -0.58 -23.74
C TRP A 410 -6.83 0.83 -23.21
N CYS A 411 -6.14 0.97 -22.07
CA CYS A 411 -5.83 2.25 -21.46
C CYS A 411 -4.92 3.13 -22.34
N PHE A 412 -3.93 2.52 -23.00
CA PHE A 412 -2.89 3.23 -23.76
C PHE A 412 -3.11 3.19 -25.28
N ASP A 413 -4.30 2.83 -25.74
CA ASP A 413 -4.67 3.00 -27.15
C ASP A 413 -4.62 4.50 -27.50
N PRO A 414 -3.80 4.91 -28.48
CA PRO A 414 -3.64 6.34 -28.81
C PRO A 414 -4.90 7.01 -29.36
N ALA A 415 -5.92 6.25 -29.72
CA ALA A 415 -7.22 6.78 -30.14
C ALA A 415 -8.16 7.10 -28.97
N ARG A 416 -7.81 6.73 -27.75
CA ARG A 416 -8.65 6.86 -26.56
C ARG A 416 -8.90 8.31 -26.20
N GLN A 417 -10.17 8.62 -25.87
CA GLN A 417 -10.61 9.95 -25.47
C GLN A 417 -11.42 9.88 -24.17
N ALA A 418 -11.46 10.98 -23.42
CA ALA A 418 -12.29 11.08 -22.22
C ALA A 418 -13.76 10.76 -22.53
N GLY A 419 -14.35 9.89 -21.74
CA GLY A 419 -15.71 9.37 -21.95
C GLY A 419 -15.80 8.11 -22.79
N ASP A 420 -14.71 7.62 -23.37
CA ASP A 420 -14.72 6.32 -24.08
C ASP A 420 -15.01 5.18 -23.10
N VAL A 421 -15.86 4.25 -23.55
CA VAL A 421 -16.21 3.08 -22.79
C VAL A 421 -15.97 1.81 -23.61
N GLY A 422 -15.73 0.69 -22.95
CA GLY A 422 -15.54 -0.59 -23.61
C GLY A 422 -15.53 -1.75 -22.62
N ILE A 423 -15.42 -2.96 -23.16
CA ILE A 423 -15.25 -4.17 -22.35
C ILE A 423 -13.90 -4.79 -22.68
N VAL A 424 -13.16 -5.15 -21.64
CA VAL A 424 -11.89 -5.86 -21.73
C VAL A 424 -11.99 -7.16 -20.95
N GLN A 425 -11.63 -8.27 -21.59
CA GLN A 425 -11.51 -9.57 -20.95
C GLN A 425 -10.07 -9.78 -20.47
N THR A 426 -9.92 -10.23 -19.24
CA THR A 426 -8.64 -10.64 -18.65
C THR A 426 -8.80 -11.98 -17.93
N ASP A 427 -7.75 -12.53 -17.39
CA ASP A 427 -7.80 -13.71 -16.51
C ASP A 427 -8.53 -13.48 -15.18
N TYR A 428 -8.82 -12.22 -14.82
CA TYR A 428 -9.59 -11.86 -13.62
C TYR A 428 -11.10 -11.76 -13.88
N GLY A 429 -11.52 -11.75 -15.14
CA GLY A 429 -12.91 -11.59 -15.55
C GLY A 429 -13.07 -10.53 -16.64
N TYR A 430 -14.25 -9.92 -16.66
CA TYR A 430 -14.61 -8.89 -17.63
C TYR A 430 -14.61 -7.51 -16.95
N HIS A 431 -13.89 -6.58 -17.55
CA HIS A 431 -13.80 -5.19 -17.08
C HIS A 431 -14.63 -4.30 -18.02
N VAL A 432 -15.69 -3.69 -17.50
CA VAL A 432 -16.29 -2.54 -18.19
C VAL A 432 -15.44 -1.33 -17.88
N MET A 433 -14.92 -0.68 -18.91
CA MET A 433 -13.93 0.38 -18.82
C MET A 433 -14.55 1.74 -19.14
N TYR A 434 -14.09 2.79 -18.46
CA TYR A 434 -14.37 4.17 -18.78
C TYR A 434 -13.07 4.98 -18.73
N PHE A 435 -12.73 5.68 -19.81
CA PHE A 435 -11.54 6.51 -19.89
C PHE A 435 -11.82 7.90 -19.31
N VAL A 436 -11.11 8.27 -18.25
CA VAL A 436 -11.31 9.54 -17.55
C VAL A 436 -10.44 10.64 -18.19
N SER A 437 -9.12 10.44 -18.20
CA SER A 437 -8.19 11.45 -18.70
C SER A 437 -6.80 10.88 -18.97
N THR A 438 -6.02 11.67 -19.71
CA THR A 438 -4.57 11.51 -19.84
C THR A 438 -3.90 12.61 -19.03
N ASN A 439 -2.84 12.30 -18.31
CA ASN A 439 -2.07 13.28 -17.55
C ASN A 439 -1.41 14.30 -18.48
N GLU A 440 -1.25 15.52 -18.00
CA GLU A 440 -0.65 16.62 -18.78
C GLU A 440 0.84 16.38 -19.03
N ASN A 441 1.56 15.94 -18.00
CA ASN A 441 3.00 15.70 -18.07
C ASN A 441 3.32 14.24 -18.40
N PRO A 442 4.48 13.96 -19.02
CA PRO A 442 4.95 12.59 -19.22
C PRO A 442 5.25 11.90 -17.88
N TYR A 443 5.13 10.59 -17.87
CA TYR A 443 5.24 9.77 -16.63
C TYR A 443 6.57 9.97 -15.89
N TRP A 444 7.70 10.12 -16.61
CA TRP A 444 8.99 10.39 -15.96
C TRP A 444 8.97 11.71 -15.17
N TYR A 445 8.31 12.74 -15.73
CA TYR A 445 8.20 14.07 -15.09
C TYR A 445 7.39 13.98 -13.80
N GLU A 446 6.20 13.37 -13.87
CA GLU A 446 5.36 13.16 -12.69
C GLU A 446 6.07 12.38 -11.60
N LYS A 447 6.78 11.29 -11.99
CA LYS A 447 7.57 10.50 -11.06
C LYS A 447 8.71 11.28 -10.41
N ALA A 448 9.40 12.14 -11.18
CA ALA A 448 10.48 12.99 -10.68
C ALA A 448 9.94 14.07 -9.73
N ALA A 449 8.86 14.75 -10.12
CA ALA A 449 8.19 15.75 -9.29
C ALA A 449 7.68 15.12 -7.97
N ASN A 450 7.06 13.94 -8.03
CA ASN A 450 6.61 13.21 -6.85
C ASN A 450 7.77 12.74 -5.95
N SER A 451 8.92 12.39 -6.53
CA SER A 451 10.13 12.07 -5.78
C SER A 451 10.67 13.28 -5.01
N LEU A 452 10.70 14.46 -5.64
CA LEU A 452 11.06 15.72 -5.01
C LEU A 452 10.09 16.06 -3.87
N LYS A 453 8.79 15.96 -4.10
CA LYS A 453 7.75 16.18 -3.08
C LYS A 453 7.93 15.24 -1.88
N SER A 454 8.11 13.96 -2.13
CA SER A 454 8.29 12.96 -1.08
C SER A 454 9.56 13.21 -0.26
N SER A 455 10.65 13.61 -0.91
CA SER A 455 11.92 13.92 -0.23
C SER A 455 11.79 15.17 0.63
N ALA A 456 11.22 16.24 0.09
CA ALA A 456 11.02 17.49 0.82
C ALA A 456 10.02 17.33 1.98
N TYR A 457 8.95 16.55 1.76
CA TYR A 457 8.01 16.22 2.83
C TYR A 457 8.70 15.43 3.96
N SER A 458 9.49 14.42 3.59
CA SER A 458 10.22 13.60 4.58
C SER A 458 11.22 14.43 5.37
N GLU A 459 11.97 15.31 4.71
CA GLU A 459 12.91 16.22 5.37
C GLU A 459 12.20 17.19 6.32
N TRP A 460 11.10 17.78 5.86
CA TRP A 460 10.28 18.67 6.68
C TRP A 460 9.69 17.94 7.90
N TYR A 461 9.10 16.75 7.68
CA TYR A 461 8.49 15.94 8.74
C TYR A 461 9.52 15.51 9.77
N ASN A 462 10.66 15.00 9.32
CA ASN A 462 11.76 14.59 10.19
C ASN A 462 12.33 15.79 10.96
N GLY A 463 12.43 16.96 10.31
CA GLY A 463 12.85 18.20 10.97
C GLY A 463 11.93 18.65 12.11
N ILE A 464 10.67 18.20 12.12
CA ILE A 464 9.72 18.46 13.21
C ILE A 464 9.81 17.37 14.29
N THR A 465 9.99 16.12 13.92
CA THR A 465 9.82 14.95 14.79
C THR A 465 11.11 14.36 15.32
N ASP A 466 12.22 14.47 14.58
CA ASP A 466 13.49 13.87 14.96
C ASP A 466 14.12 14.55 16.18
N GLY A 467 14.59 13.71 17.09
CA GLY A 467 15.28 14.15 18.31
C GLY A 467 14.36 14.70 19.40
N VAL A 468 13.04 14.68 19.20
CA VAL A 468 12.08 15.04 20.25
C VAL A 468 11.63 13.78 20.97
N GLU A 469 12.13 13.59 22.19
CA GLU A 469 11.71 12.49 23.05
C GLU A 469 10.54 12.94 23.93
N ALA A 470 9.54 12.05 24.05
CA ALA A 470 8.44 12.24 24.99
C ALA A 470 8.90 11.93 26.41
N GLU A 471 8.81 12.90 27.33
CA GLU A 471 9.08 12.67 28.74
C GLU A 471 7.93 11.89 29.37
N GLN A 472 8.19 10.66 29.82
CA GLN A 472 7.20 9.83 30.50
C GLN A 472 7.06 10.25 31.97
N LEU A 473 5.81 10.35 32.44
CA LEU A 473 5.44 10.78 33.78
C LEU A 473 4.68 9.65 34.51
N ASP A 474 4.40 9.85 35.80
CA ASP A 474 3.76 8.87 36.70
C ASP A 474 2.40 8.34 36.19
N GLY A 475 1.70 9.09 35.35
CA GLY A 475 0.42 8.68 34.75
C GLY A 475 0.51 7.48 33.83
N MET A 476 1.69 7.18 33.29
CA MET A 476 1.90 6.02 32.39
C MET A 476 1.51 4.70 33.05
N LYS A 477 1.58 4.55 34.35
CA LYS A 477 1.15 3.34 35.09
C LYS A 477 -0.35 2.99 34.92
N TYR A 478 -1.16 3.91 34.38
CA TYR A 478 -2.60 3.72 34.16
C TYR A 478 -2.95 3.41 32.70
N VAL A 479 -1.98 3.42 31.81
CA VAL A 479 -2.17 3.15 30.39
C VAL A 479 -2.22 1.64 30.13
N GLY A 480 -3.15 1.18 29.26
CA GLY A 480 -3.24 -0.20 28.75
C GLY A 480 -4.01 -1.20 29.63
#